data_63939dea221e477b64fa878fe17df276
#
_entry.id   63939dea221e477b64fa878fe17df276
#
_cell.length_a   1.000
_cell.length_b   1.000
_cell.length_c   1.000
_cell.angle_alpha   90.00
_cell.angle_beta   90.00
_cell.angle_gamma   90.00
#
_symmetry.space_group_name_H-M   'P 1'
#
loop_
_entity.id
_entity.type
_entity.pdbx_description
1 polymer ?
#
loop_
_entity_poly.entity_id
_entity_poly.type
_entity_poly.pdbx_seq_one_letter_code
_entity_poly.pdbx_strand_id
1 'polypeptide(L)' 'GDGTRVQILHALEQSEMCVCDLAALLGMTKSAISHQLKALRLANLVTFRREAQIVYYSLADEHVKEIIDMGIEHLYE' A
#
# COMPACT_ATOMS: atom_id res chain seq x y z
N GLY A 1 -4.21 10.59 -5.37
CA GLY A 1 -4.44 10.04 -6.67
C GLY A 1 -3.60 8.82 -6.99
N ASP A 2 -3.39 8.62 -8.27
CA ASP A 2 -2.69 7.44 -8.76
C ASP A 2 -1.26 7.35 -8.26
N GLY A 3 -0.57 8.48 -8.17
CA GLY A 3 0.80 8.52 -7.67
C GLY A 3 0.91 8.06 -6.22
N THR A 4 -0.06 8.45 -5.40
CA THR A 4 -0.11 8.04 -4.00
C THR A 4 -0.34 6.54 -3.86
N ARG A 5 -1.21 5.97 -4.69
CA ARG A 5 -1.47 4.53 -4.66
C ARG A 5 -0.23 3.73 -5.00
N VAL A 6 0.52 4.16 -6.02
CA VAL A 6 1.78 3.52 -6.39
C VAL A 6 2.78 3.58 -5.23
N GLN A 7 2.88 4.74 -4.57
CA GLN A 7 3.77 4.91 -3.43
C GLN A 7 3.39 3.98 -2.26
N ILE A 8 2.10 3.85 -1.98
CA ILE A 8 1.62 2.95 -0.92
C ILE A 8 1.97 1.51 -1.27
N LEU A 9 1.67 1.08 -2.49
CA LEU A 9 1.96 -0.29 -2.91
C LEU A 9 3.45 -0.60 -2.86
N HIS A 10 4.28 0.34 -3.28
CA HIS A 10 5.73 0.18 -3.22
C HIS A 10 6.23 0.08 -1.78
N ALA A 11 5.69 0.90 -0.88
CA ALA A 11 6.02 0.81 0.54
C ALA A 11 5.66 -0.55 1.13
N LEU A 12 4.48 -1.08 0.78
CA LEU A 12 4.01 -2.37 1.28
C LEU A 12 4.79 -3.55 0.70
N GLU A 13 5.48 -3.38 -0.44
CA GLU A 13 6.42 -4.40 -0.93
C GLU A 13 7.56 -4.62 0.05
N GLN A 14 7.98 -3.56 0.75
CA GLN A 14 9.12 -3.62 1.66
C GLN A 14 8.76 -4.26 2.99
N SER A 15 7.58 -3.95 3.51
CA SER A 15 7.11 -4.53 4.78
C SER A 15 5.63 -4.21 4.96
N GLU A 16 4.95 -4.98 5.80
CA GLU A 16 3.61 -4.61 6.20
C GLU A 16 3.65 -3.35 7.07
N MET A 17 2.64 -2.50 6.96
CA MET A 17 2.59 -1.22 7.67
C MET A 17 1.19 -0.89 8.11
N CYS A 18 1.08 -0.20 9.25
CA CYS A 18 -0.18 0.39 9.67
C CYS A 18 -0.36 1.77 9.03
N VAL A 19 -1.55 2.35 9.20
CA VAL A 19 -1.85 3.68 8.65
C VAL A 19 -0.88 4.74 9.16
N CYS A 20 -0.52 4.69 10.44
CA CYS A 20 0.42 5.65 11.03
C CYS A 20 1.79 5.61 10.34
N ASP A 21 2.29 4.40 10.09
CA ASP A 21 3.58 4.21 9.43
C ASP A 21 3.56 4.76 8.01
N LEU A 22 2.52 4.46 7.25
CA LEU A 22 2.37 4.94 5.88
C LEU A 22 2.23 6.45 5.84
N ALA A 23 1.45 7.03 6.76
CA ALA A 23 1.26 8.47 6.82
C ALA A 23 2.59 9.17 7.10
N ALA A 24 3.37 8.66 8.04
CA ALA A 24 4.68 9.21 8.37
C ALA A 24 5.66 9.10 7.21
N LEU A 25 5.71 7.91 6.60
CA LEU A 25 6.63 7.63 5.50
C LEU A 25 6.35 8.52 4.28
N LEU A 26 5.08 8.69 3.93
CA LEU A 26 4.69 9.41 2.72
C LEU A 26 4.39 10.90 2.96
N GLY A 27 4.45 11.36 4.19
CA GLY A 27 4.17 12.76 4.53
C GLY A 27 2.72 13.13 4.28
N MET A 28 1.78 12.22 4.56
CA MET A 28 0.36 12.42 4.32
C MET A 28 -0.44 12.27 5.61
N THR A 29 -1.68 12.73 5.60
CA THR A 29 -2.57 12.54 6.75
C THR A 29 -3.05 11.09 6.83
N LYS A 30 -3.37 10.64 8.03
CA LYS A 30 -3.94 9.30 8.24
C LYS A 30 -5.26 9.14 7.46
N SER A 31 -6.05 10.19 7.43
CA SER A 31 -7.32 10.19 6.71
C SER A 31 -7.12 9.95 5.21
N ALA A 32 -6.15 10.62 4.61
CA ALA A 32 -5.84 10.45 3.19
C ALA A 32 -5.32 9.04 2.90
N ILE A 33 -4.44 8.52 3.76
CA ILE A 33 -3.92 7.15 3.62
C ILE A 33 -5.06 6.13 3.75
N SER A 34 -5.92 6.28 4.76
CA SER A 34 -7.05 5.36 4.96
C SER A 34 -7.99 5.34 3.77
N HIS A 35 -8.23 6.50 3.17
CA HIS A 35 -9.06 6.61 1.98
C HIS A 35 -8.45 5.82 0.80
N GLN A 36 -7.16 5.97 0.59
CA GLN A 36 -6.46 5.25 -0.48
C GLN A 36 -6.42 3.74 -0.23
N LEU A 37 -6.18 3.33 1.03
CA LEU A 37 -6.16 1.91 1.39
C LEU A 37 -7.51 1.25 1.17
N LYS A 38 -8.60 1.97 1.44
CA LYS A 38 -9.94 1.43 1.18
C LYS A 38 -10.13 1.14 -0.31
N ALA A 39 -9.71 2.06 -1.17
CA ALA A 39 -9.79 1.86 -2.61
C ALA A 39 -8.93 0.67 -3.06
N LEU A 40 -7.72 0.55 -2.52
CA LEU A 40 -6.81 -0.57 -2.85
C LEU A 40 -7.36 -1.91 -2.37
N ARG A 41 -8.03 -1.94 -1.22
CA ARG A 41 -8.69 -3.16 -0.74
C ARG A 41 -9.84 -3.57 -1.65
N LEU A 42 -10.66 -2.63 -2.06
CA LEU A 42 -11.77 -2.90 -2.97
C LEU A 42 -11.28 -3.42 -4.33
N ALA A 43 -10.08 -3.00 -4.73
CA ALA A 43 -9.44 -3.50 -5.94
C ALA A 43 -8.69 -4.82 -5.74
N ASN A 44 -8.71 -5.38 -4.54
CA ASN A 44 -8.02 -6.63 -4.17
C ASN A 44 -6.50 -6.57 -4.33
N LEU A 45 -5.92 -5.39 -4.17
CA LEU A 45 -4.47 -5.19 -4.26
C LEU A 45 -3.78 -5.27 -2.90
N VAL A 46 -4.51 -4.96 -1.82
CA VAL A 46 -3.98 -5.07 -0.47
C VAL A 46 -4.94 -5.85 0.42
N THR A 47 -4.38 -6.41 1.47
CA THR A 47 -5.12 -7.08 2.53
C THR A 47 -4.69 -6.51 3.87
N PHE A 48 -5.30 -6.93 4.94
CA PHE A 48 -4.92 -6.48 6.27
C PHE A 48 -5.09 -7.59 7.30
N ARG A 49 -4.38 -7.45 8.40
CA ARG A 49 -4.59 -8.25 9.62
C ARG A 49 -4.67 -7.30 10.81
N ARG A 50 -5.35 -7.75 11.83
CA ARG A 50 -5.47 -6.98 13.07
C ARG A 50 -4.67 -7.65 14.16
N GLU A 51 -3.87 -6.85 14.87
CA GLU A 51 -3.13 -7.31 16.04
C GLU A 51 -3.38 -6.31 17.15
N ALA A 52 -4.08 -6.76 18.22
CA ALA A 52 -4.60 -5.87 19.24
C ALA A 52 -5.47 -4.79 18.59
N GLN A 53 -5.15 -3.52 18.74
CA GLN A 53 -5.92 -2.43 18.15
C GLN A 53 -5.28 -1.85 16.89
N ILE A 54 -4.21 -2.48 16.41
CA ILE A 54 -3.48 -2.00 15.25
C ILE A 54 -3.83 -2.86 14.05
N VAL A 55 -4.12 -2.20 12.92
CA VAL A 55 -4.38 -2.86 11.64
C VAL A 55 -3.14 -2.71 10.76
N TYR A 56 -2.57 -3.83 10.34
CA TYR A 56 -1.41 -3.86 9.45
C TYR A 56 -1.84 -4.24 8.05
N TYR A 57 -1.41 -3.45 7.08
CA TYR A 57 -1.72 -3.68 5.67
C TYR A 57 -0.52 -4.32 4.97
N SER A 58 -0.82 -5.17 3.99
CA SER A 58 0.20 -5.81 3.16
C SER A 58 -0.35 -6.02 1.76
N LEU A 59 0.52 -6.33 0.81
CA LEU A 59 0.06 -6.70 -0.53
C LEU A 59 -0.76 -7.99 -0.45
N ALA A 60 -1.79 -8.09 -1.30
CA ALA A 60 -2.72 -9.21 -1.24
C ALA A 60 -2.04 -10.56 -1.48
N ASP A 61 -1.06 -10.60 -2.41
CA ASP A 61 -0.29 -11.82 -2.68
C ASP A 61 0.97 -11.50 -3.51
N GLU A 62 1.77 -12.51 -3.77
CA GLU A 62 2.99 -12.38 -4.57
C GLU A 62 2.74 -11.94 -6.00
N HIS A 63 1.58 -12.29 -6.53
CA HIS A 63 1.21 -11.92 -7.90
C HIS A 63 1.06 -10.41 -8.04
N VAL A 64 0.49 -9.76 -7.02
CA VAL A 64 0.37 -8.31 -6.98
C VAL A 64 1.76 -7.67 -6.97
N LYS A 65 2.68 -8.23 -6.18
CA LYS A 65 4.06 -7.75 -6.12
C LYS A 65 4.73 -7.82 -7.50
N GLU A 66 4.57 -8.93 -8.21
CA GLU A 66 5.14 -9.11 -9.54
C GLU A 66 4.62 -8.06 -10.52
N ILE A 67 3.33 -7.79 -10.49
CA ILE A 67 2.71 -6.78 -11.37
C ILE A 67 3.27 -5.39 -11.07
N ILE A 68 3.42 -5.04 -9.80
CA ILE A 68 3.97 -3.74 -9.40
C ILE A 68 5.41 -3.60 -9.87
N ASP A 69 6.23 -4.64 -9.68
CA ASP A 69 7.63 -4.64 -10.10
C ASP A 69 7.74 -4.44 -11.62
N MET A 70 6.93 -5.14 -12.40
CA MET A 70 6.90 -4.98 -13.86
C MET A 70 6.50 -3.56 -14.26
N GLY A 71 5.53 -2.98 -13.57
CA GLY A 71 5.08 -1.62 -13.84
C GLY A 71 6.17 -0.59 -13.56
N ILE A 72 6.91 -0.77 -12.47
CA ILE A 72 8.01 0.13 -12.11
C ILE A 72 9.13 0.03 -13.12
N GLU A 73 9.50 -1.18 -13.53
CA GLU A 73 10.52 -1.39 -14.57
C GLU A 73 10.17 -0.65 -15.85
N HIS A 74 8.91 -0.73 -16.27
CA HIS A 74 8.43 -0.04 -17.46
C HIS A 74 8.56 1.47 -17.36
N LEU A 75 8.33 2.02 -16.17
CA LEU A 75 8.40 3.47 -15.95
C LEU A 75 9.84 3.99 -16.05
N TYR A 76 10.84 3.17 -15.76
CA TYR A 76 12.25 3.57 -15.75
C TYR A 76 13.06 3.06 -16.94
N GLU A 77 12.42 2.45 -17.90
CA GLU A 77 13.06 2.12 -19.17
C GLU A 77 13.28 3.40 -20.07
#